data_72f7388bb0b1af9408c820401bbf0921
#
_entry.id   72f7388bb0b1af9408c820401bbf0921
#
_cell.length_a   1.000
_cell.length_b   1.000
_cell.length_c   1.000
_cell.angle_alpha   90.00
_cell.angle_beta   90.00
_cell.angle_gamma   90.00
#
_symmetry.space_group_name_H-M   'P 1'
#
loop_
_entity.id
_entity.type
_entity.pdbx_description
1 polymer ?
#
loop_
_entity_poly.entity_id
_entity_poly.type
_entity_poly.pdbx_seq_one_letter_code
_entity_poly.pdbx_strand_id
1 'polypeptide(L)'
;MPCTCETISRDGHTLDVLTDTSANGLRITVTRLGAELVGIERRNSAGKWTGFLFRDGDVTKAASGWNNHATLMGYYLHRIKNERTTYRGNEIRGSTHSFLRHKTFAAPAVNLLDPGSITYRIEPDQIAKEEYPCKVALALTYSLSNGTLKVTFRFENREPGLSAHVSFGLHPGFAATSIESAQVIMPPGKYIRHIAPDNFLSGETLEIDFAGGPMPFNKADLPGSFLLELKKVDLPLFTFADRDSGREVMLNFSGAPYVTIWSNGQPFICVEPCWGLPDHQVQRPFESKLGMQEIPPLGTLTRSFTIAPGFSVQAG
;
A
#
# COMPACT_ATOMS: atom_id res chain seq x y z
N MET A 1 -3.64 14.66 -21.75
CA MET A 1 -3.14 13.89 -22.92
C MET A 1 -3.50 12.44 -22.72
N PRO A 2 -3.67 11.65 -23.78
CA PRO A 2 -4.09 10.26 -23.61
C PRO A 2 -2.97 9.43 -22.97
N CYS A 3 -3.36 8.48 -22.13
CA CYS A 3 -2.49 7.42 -21.69
C CYS A 3 -2.43 6.30 -22.74
N THR A 4 -1.42 5.45 -22.64
CA THR A 4 -1.37 4.16 -23.33
C THR A 4 -1.39 3.03 -22.33
N CYS A 5 -1.97 1.89 -22.71
CA CYS A 5 -1.94 0.68 -21.90
C CYS A 5 -1.55 -0.49 -22.78
N GLU A 6 -0.59 -1.28 -22.32
CA GLU A 6 -0.17 -2.52 -22.96
C GLU A 6 -0.14 -3.66 -21.95
N THR A 7 -0.37 -4.87 -22.45
CA THR A 7 -0.22 -6.10 -21.66
C THR A 7 1.00 -6.86 -22.17
N ILE A 8 1.93 -7.16 -21.30
CA ILE A 8 3.16 -7.89 -21.59
C ILE A 8 3.29 -9.16 -20.74
N SER A 9 4.10 -10.10 -21.19
CA SER A 9 4.50 -11.26 -20.38
C SER A 9 5.97 -11.13 -20.00
N ARG A 10 6.27 -11.31 -18.71
CA ARG A 10 7.65 -11.36 -18.19
C ARG A 10 7.72 -12.39 -17.09
N ASP A 11 8.73 -13.26 -17.13
CA ASP A 11 9.01 -14.26 -16.08
C ASP A 11 7.80 -15.16 -15.74
N GLY A 12 6.96 -15.46 -16.76
CA GLY A 12 5.74 -16.24 -16.59
C GLY A 12 4.53 -15.48 -16.01
N HIS A 13 4.66 -14.17 -15.80
CA HIS A 13 3.60 -13.30 -15.26
C HIS A 13 3.01 -12.39 -16.34
N THR A 14 1.71 -12.18 -16.28
CA THR A 14 1.02 -11.18 -17.08
C THR A 14 1.05 -9.84 -16.35
N LEU A 15 1.60 -8.83 -17.04
CA LEU A 15 1.77 -7.48 -16.56
C LEU A 15 0.97 -6.51 -17.42
N ASP A 16 0.26 -5.60 -16.79
CA ASP A 16 -0.39 -4.48 -17.46
C ASP A 16 0.41 -3.20 -17.19
N VAL A 17 0.80 -2.50 -18.26
CA VAL A 17 1.64 -1.29 -18.22
C VAL A 17 0.81 -0.11 -18.66
N LEU A 18 0.55 0.82 -17.74
CA LEU A 18 -0.14 2.08 -18.03
C LEU A 18 0.89 3.21 -18.07
N THR A 19 0.90 3.98 -19.14
CA THR A 19 1.84 5.10 -19.35
C THR A 19 1.07 6.38 -19.65
N ASP A 20 1.29 7.41 -18.83
CA ASP A 20 0.94 8.80 -19.16
C ASP A 20 1.99 9.34 -20.14
N THR A 21 1.56 9.70 -21.34
CA THR A 21 2.46 10.14 -22.42
C THR A 21 2.85 11.61 -22.34
N SER A 22 2.40 12.34 -21.32
CA SER A 22 2.80 13.73 -21.09
C SER A 22 4.29 13.86 -20.75
N ALA A 23 4.85 15.06 -20.88
CA ALA A 23 6.27 15.32 -20.59
C ALA A 23 6.66 14.95 -19.16
N ASN A 24 5.75 15.14 -18.19
CA ASN A 24 5.94 14.78 -16.78
C ASN A 24 5.23 13.48 -16.40
N GLY A 25 4.82 12.68 -17.39
CA GLY A 25 4.04 11.48 -17.19
C GLY A 25 4.78 10.39 -16.44
N LEU A 26 4.00 9.52 -15.84
CA LEU A 26 4.46 8.32 -15.16
C LEU A 26 4.19 7.09 -16.02
N ARG A 27 4.94 6.05 -15.76
CA ARG A 27 4.66 4.69 -16.19
C ARG A 27 4.53 3.81 -14.96
N ILE A 28 3.44 3.05 -14.89
CA ILE A 28 3.27 2.02 -13.87
C ILE A 28 3.19 0.65 -14.51
N THR A 29 3.67 -0.34 -13.78
CA THR A 29 3.57 -1.75 -14.15
C THR A 29 2.87 -2.50 -13.02
N VAL A 30 1.82 -3.24 -13.35
CA VAL A 30 1.03 -4.01 -12.38
C VAL A 30 0.98 -5.46 -12.81
N THR A 31 1.32 -6.40 -11.92
CA THR A 31 1.09 -7.82 -12.18
C THR A 31 -0.34 -8.21 -11.84
N ARG A 32 -0.95 -9.09 -12.64
CA ARG A 32 -2.28 -9.61 -12.34
C ARG A 32 -2.30 -10.53 -11.12
N LEU A 33 -1.16 -11.08 -10.72
CA LEU A 33 -1.03 -11.74 -9.42
C LEU A 33 -1.07 -10.69 -8.31
N GLY A 34 -2.10 -10.74 -7.47
CA GLY A 34 -2.32 -9.80 -6.38
C GLY A 34 -2.72 -8.38 -6.83
N ALA A 35 -2.90 -8.10 -8.12
CA ALA A 35 -2.96 -6.76 -8.67
C ALA A 35 -1.82 -5.88 -8.12
N GLU A 36 -0.63 -6.47 -7.90
CA GLU A 36 0.50 -5.81 -7.26
C GLU A 36 1.15 -4.80 -8.18
N LEU A 37 1.38 -3.60 -7.66
CA LEU A 37 2.13 -2.55 -8.34
C LEU A 37 3.63 -2.88 -8.27
N VAL A 38 4.20 -3.37 -9.38
CA VAL A 38 5.60 -3.80 -9.45
C VAL A 38 6.55 -2.77 -10.06
N GLY A 39 6.04 -1.69 -10.59
CA GLY A 39 6.85 -0.59 -11.11
C GLY A 39 6.14 0.75 -11.02
N ILE A 40 6.86 1.76 -10.58
CA ILE A 40 6.55 3.19 -10.74
C ILE A 40 7.79 3.82 -11.33
N GLU A 41 7.65 4.42 -12.51
CA GLU A 41 8.77 5.00 -13.23
C GLU A 41 8.43 6.42 -13.71
N ARG A 42 9.44 7.28 -13.68
CA ARG A 42 9.39 8.65 -14.23
C ARG A 42 10.63 8.90 -15.08
N ARG A 43 10.50 9.76 -16.11
CA ARG A 43 11.67 10.17 -16.89
C ARG A 43 12.53 11.10 -16.07
N ASN A 44 13.85 10.83 -16.04
CA ASN A 44 14.83 11.75 -15.48
C ASN A 44 15.18 12.87 -16.48
N SER A 45 16.07 13.77 -16.09
CA SER A 45 16.53 14.89 -16.94
C SER A 45 17.13 14.46 -18.27
N ALA A 46 17.69 13.25 -18.37
CA ALA A 46 18.19 12.65 -19.62
C ALA A 46 17.10 11.95 -20.44
N GLY A 47 15.81 12.03 -20.04
CA GLY A 47 14.69 11.38 -20.71
C GLY A 47 14.59 9.86 -20.48
N LYS A 48 15.45 9.28 -19.65
CA LYS A 48 15.44 7.85 -19.33
C LYS A 48 14.43 7.52 -18.22
N TRP A 49 13.66 6.44 -18.40
CA TRP A 49 12.78 5.94 -17.34
C TRP A 49 13.60 5.46 -16.14
N THR A 50 13.27 5.96 -14.97
CA THR A 50 13.91 5.64 -13.69
C THR A 50 12.86 5.11 -12.73
N GLY A 51 13.13 3.95 -12.13
CA GLY A 51 12.23 3.28 -11.18
C GLY A 51 12.35 3.84 -9.77
N PHE A 52 11.23 3.79 -9.05
CA PHE A 52 11.11 4.27 -7.67
C PHE A 52 10.76 3.16 -6.68
N LEU A 53 10.26 2.00 -7.15
CA LEU A 53 10.04 0.85 -6.27
C LEU A 53 11.29 -0.02 -6.23
N PHE A 54 11.56 -0.57 -5.05
CA PHE A 54 12.63 -1.55 -4.86
C PHE A 54 12.28 -2.83 -5.61
N ARG A 55 13.22 -3.26 -6.42
CA ARG A 55 13.13 -4.53 -7.16
C ARG A 55 14.46 -5.24 -7.03
N ASP A 56 14.39 -6.42 -6.48
CA ASP A 56 15.53 -7.29 -6.31
C ASP A 56 15.38 -8.50 -7.24
N GLY A 57 15.82 -8.35 -8.47
CA GLY A 57 15.70 -9.37 -9.50
C GLY A 57 14.49 -9.23 -10.40
N ASP A 58 13.86 -10.33 -10.76
CA ASP A 58 12.68 -10.36 -11.61
C ASP A 58 11.38 -10.03 -10.84
N VAL A 59 10.25 -9.96 -11.56
CA VAL A 59 8.92 -9.57 -11.01
C VAL A 59 8.49 -10.44 -9.84
N THR A 60 9.07 -11.62 -9.65
CA THR A 60 8.52 -12.64 -8.74
C THR A 60 9.55 -13.39 -7.93
N LYS A 61 10.82 -13.20 -8.20
CA LYS A 61 11.91 -13.83 -7.46
C LYS A 61 12.68 -12.79 -6.69
N ALA A 62 12.59 -12.85 -5.38
CA ALA A 62 13.50 -12.11 -4.52
C ALA A 62 14.88 -12.77 -4.57
N ALA A 63 15.90 -12.02 -4.90
CA ALA A 63 17.27 -12.45 -4.67
C ALA A 63 17.61 -12.48 -3.17
N SER A 64 16.93 -11.69 -2.34
CA SER A 64 17.31 -11.38 -0.97
C SER A 64 16.22 -11.53 0.08
N GLY A 65 15.12 -12.23 -0.23
CA GLY A 65 14.13 -12.62 0.77
C GLY A 65 12.90 -11.71 0.91
N TRP A 66 12.85 -10.55 0.24
CA TRP A 66 11.61 -9.77 0.12
C TRP A 66 11.26 -9.55 -1.36
N ASN A 67 10.29 -10.32 -1.85
CA ASN A 67 9.87 -10.37 -3.24
C ASN A 67 8.64 -9.49 -3.56
N ASN A 68 8.24 -8.65 -2.63
CA ASN A 68 7.15 -7.71 -2.83
C ASN A 68 7.70 -6.35 -3.28
N HIS A 69 6.83 -5.53 -3.91
CA HIS A 69 7.18 -4.20 -4.42
C HIS A 69 6.23 -3.14 -3.85
N ALA A 70 4.92 -3.34 -4.07
CA ALA A 70 3.85 -2.58 -3.45
C ALA A 70 2.63 -3.49 -3.30
N THR A 71 2.74 -4.47 -2.41
CA THR A 71 1.73 -5.51 -2.19
C THR A 71 0.40 -4.91 -1.79
N LEU A 72 -0.67 -5.36 -2.47
CA LEU A 72 -2.05 -5.11 -2.06
C LEU A 72 -2.35 -5.89 -0.77
N MET A 73 -2.74 -5.18 0.27
CA MET A 73 -3.14 -5.75 1.54
C MET A 73 -4.66 -5.66 1.72
N GLY A 74 -5.30 -6.75 2.13
CA GLY A 74 -6.75 -6.77 2.41
C GLY A 74 -7.37 -8.16 2.17
N TYR A 75 -8.47 -8.49 2.78
CA TYR A 75 -9.46 -7.67 3.55
C TYR A 75 -9.12 -7.52 5.04
N TYR A 76 -7.94 -7.94 5.47
CA TYR A 76 -7.35 -7.58 6.76
C TYR A 76 -5.87 -7.26 6.57
N LEU A 77 -5.35 -6.39 7.44
CA LEU A 77 -3.97 -5.93 7.39
C LEU A 77 -3.07 -6.70 8.34
N HIS A 78 -1.80 -6.73 7.99
CA HIS A 78 -0.72 -7.28 8.79
C HIS A 78 -1.01 -8.74 9.19
N ARG A 79 -1.12 -9.04 10.49
CA ARG A 79 -1.25 -10.41 10.99
C ARG A 79 -2.54 -10.63 11.76
N ILE A 80 -3.11 -11.81 11.59
CA ILE A 80 -4.10 -12.38 12.50
C ILE A 80 -3.36 -13.32 13.46
N LYS A 81 -3.65 -13.22 14.75
CA LYS A 81 -3.04 -14.07 15.78
C LYS A 81 -3.31 -15.54 15.49
N ASN A 82 -2.27 -16.39 15.54
CA ASN A 82 -2.35 -17.82 15.22
C ASN A 82 -2.88 -18.12 13.81
N GLU A 83 -2.82 -17.17 12.87
CA GLU A 83 -3.30 -17.29 11.48
C GLU A 83 -4.78 -17.70 11.36
N ARG A 84 -5.57 -17.46 12.40
CA ARG A 84 -7.00 -17.74 12.45
C ARG A 84 -7.75 -16.78 13.34
N THR A 85 -9.01 -16.53 13.00
CA THR A 85 -9.95 -15.76 13.81
C THR A 85 -11.37 -16.18 13.50
N THR A 86 -12.33 -15.68 14.26
CA THR A 86 -13.75 -15.93 14.01
C THR A 86 -14.43 -14.63 13.62
N TYR A 87 -15.19 -14.66 12.54
CA TYR A 87 -16.02 -13.56 12.10
C TYR A 87 -17.41 -14.07 11.76
N ARG A 88 -18.42 -13.56 12.44
CA ARG A 88 -19.84 -13.97 12.26
C ARG A 88 -20.05 -15.49 12.31
N GLY A 89 -19.43 -16.13 13.29
CA GLY A 89 -19.53 -17.57 13.49
C GLY A 89 -18.78 -18.43 12.48
N ASN A 90 -18.07 -17.82 11.50
CA ASN A 90 -17.22 -18.52 10.56
C ASN A 90 -15.76 -18.34 10.93
N GLU A 91 -14.97 -19.41 10.81
CA GLU A 91 -13.53 -19.34 10.96
C GLU A 91 -12.92 -18.70 9.71
N ILE A 92 -12.09 -17.67 9.90
CA ILE A 92 -11.21 -17.10 8.89
C ILE A 92 -9.81 -17.67 9.14
N ARG A 93 -9.16 -18.11 8.08
CA ARG A 93 -7.77 -18.57 8.07
C ARG A 93 -6.96 -17.73 7.10
N GLY A 94 -5.78 -17.34 7.50
CA GLY A 94 -4.91 -16.64 6.58
C GLY A 94 -3.64 -16.08 7.19
N SER A 95 -2.68 -15.96 6.29
CA SER A 95 -1.33 -15.47 6.58
C SER A 95 -1.29 -13.93 6.62
N THR A 96 -0.07 -13.40 6.71
CA THR A 96 0.22 -11.96 6.68
C THR A 96 -0.41 -11.27 5.45
N HIS A 97 -1.08 -10.15 5.68
CA HIS A 97 -1.70 -9.27 4.67
C HIS A 97 -2.86 -9.89 3.89
N SER A 98 -3.48 -10.97 4.43
CA SER A 98 -4.66 -11.59 3.85
C SER A 98 -4.41 -12.30 2.50
N PHE A 99 -5.46 -12.55 1.75
CA PHE A 99 -5.47 -13.42 0.58
C PHE A 99 -5.29 -12.69 -0.75
N LEU A 100 -5.55 -11.38 -0.84
CA LEU A 100 -5.56 -10.65 -2.12
C LEU A 100 -4.26 -10.80 -2.90
N ARG A 101 -3.14 -10.78 -2.21
CA ARG A 101 -1.80 -10.94 -2.80
C ARG A 101 -1.57 -12.29 -3.51
N HIS A 102 -2.40 -13.27 -3.24
CA HIS A 102 -2.32 -14.61 -3.83
C HIS A 102 -3.38 -14.87 -4.90
N LYS A 103 -4.29 -13.92 -5.15
CA LYS A 103 -5.32 -14.03 -6.17
C LYS A 103 -4.79 -13.58 -7.53
N THR A 104 -5.14 -14.31 -8.58
CA THR A 104 -4.91 -13.83 -9.94
C THR A 104 -6.14 -13.06 -10.40
N PHE A 105 -5.97 -11.78 -10.66
CA PHE A 105 -7.02 -10.91 -11.16
C PHE A 105 -7.21 -11.10 -12.67
N ALA A 106 -8.43 -10.94 -13.15
CA ALA A 106 -8.72 -10.86 -14.57
C ALA A 106 -8.08 -9.61 -15.21
N ALA A 107 -8.13 -9.51 -16.53
CA ALA A 107 -7.71 -8.31 -17.25
C ALA A 107 -8.43 -7.07 -16.69
N PRO A 108 -7.72 -5.94 -16.45
CA PRO A 108 -8.33 -4.76 -15.89
C PRO A 108 -9.27 -4.06 -16.88
N ALA A 109 -10.24 -3.33 -16.36
CA ALA A 109 -10.93 -2.32 -17.15
C ALA A 109 -9.97 -1.14 -17.37
N VAL A 110 -9.86 -0.66 -18.61
CA VAL A 110 -8.89 0.37 -19.02
C VAL A 110 -9.65 1.63 -19.44
N ASN A 111 -9.23 2.78 -18.90
CA ASN A 111 -9.59 4.11 -19.38
C ASN A 111 -8.32 4.83 -19.83
N LEU A 112 -8.26 5.29 -21.08
CA LEU A 112 -7.09 5.98 -21.64
C LEU A 112 -7.27 7.51 -21.69
N LEU A 113 -8.44 8.02 -21.30
CA LEU A 113 -8.67 9.47 -21.17
C LEU A 113 -8.05 9.98 -19.86
N ASP A 114 -7.75 11.27 -19.80
CA ASP A 114 -7.21 11.91 -18.58
C ASP A 114 -8.30 12.07 -17.50
N PRO A 115 -8.08 11.52 -16.28
CA PRO A 115 -6.96 10.66 -15.85
C PRO A 115 -7.04 9.27 -16.48
N GLY A 116 -5.90 8.79 -17.01
CA GLY A 116 -5.78 7.41 -17.49
C GLY A 116 -5.80 6.43 -16.33
N SER A 117 -6.48 5.29 -16.47
CA SER A 117 -6.58 4.34 -15.37
C SER A 117 -6.74 2.89 -15.80
N ILE A 118 -6.31 1.98 -14.91
CA ILE A 118 -6.60 0.56 -14.95
C ILE A 118 -7.28 0.15 -13.65
N THR A 119 -8.36 -0.64 -13.75
CA THR A 119 -9.15 -1.10 -12.61
C THR A 119 -9.23 -2.61 -12.58
N TYR A 120 -8.71 -3.20 -11.52
CA TYR A 120 -8.82 -4.63 -11.21
C TYR A 120 -10.02 -4.86 -10.30
N ARG A 121 -10.72 -5.98 -10.50
CA ARG A 121 -11.88 -6.35 -9.68
C ARG A 121 -11.72 -7.76 -9.16
N ILE A 122 -12.20 -7.97 -7.93
CA ILE A 122 -12.48 -9.30 -7.38
C ILE A 122 -13.92 -9.31 -6.87
N GLU A 123 -14.64 -10.34 -7.27
CA GLU A 123 -16.05 -10.51 -6.90
C GLU A 123 -16.17 -11.53 -5.73
N PRO A 124 -17.26 -11.47 -4.95
CA PRO A 124 -17.42 -12.32 -3.77
C PRO A 124 -17.35 -13.83 -4.04
N ASP A 125 -17.74 -14.29 -5.22
CA ASP A 125 -17.69 -15.70 -5.65
C ASP A 125 -16.25 -16.20 -5.92
N GLN A 126 -15.29 -15.30 -6.05
CA GLN A 126 -13.86 -15.59 -6.18
C GLN A 126 -13.14 -15.69 -4.82
N ILE A 127 -13.84 -15.42 -3.72
CA ILE A 127 -13.30 -15.38 -2.37
C ILE A 127 -13.85 -16.58 -1.59
N ALA A 128 -12.98 -17.46 -1.12
CA ALA A 128 -13.39 -18.58 -0.33
C ALA A 128 -13.94 -18.13 1.05
N LYS A 129 -14.90 -18.87 1.57
CA LYS A 129 -15.58 -18.50 2.82
C LYS A 129 -14.64 -18.47 4.02
N GLU A 130 -13.63 -19.31 4.02
CA GLU A 130 -12.56 -19.36 5.02
C GLU A 130 -11.52 -18.22 4.86
N GLU A 131 -11.49 -17.57 3.71
CA GLU A 131 -10.68 -16.36 3.50
C GLU A 131 -11.44 -15.12 4.00
N TYR A 132 -12.74 -15.02 3.64
CA TYR A 132 -13.61 -13.95 4.09
C TYR A 132 -15.10 -14.31 3.89
N PRO A 133 -15.93 -14.39 4.97
CA PRO A 133 -17.25 -14.97 4.89
C PRO A 133 -18.36 -14.03 4.40
N CYS A 134 -18.10 -12.73 4.20
CA CYS A 134 -19.10 -11.76 3.73
C CYS A 134 -18.98 -11.53 2.24
N LYS A 135 -20.11 -11.19 1.59
CA LYS A 135 -20.16 -10.90 0.16
C LYS A 135 -19.71 -9.47 -0.12
N VAL A 136 -18.41 -9.24 -0.13
CA VAL A 136 -17.80 -7.93 -0.42
C VAL A 136 -16.97 -8.02 -1.70
N ALA A 137 -17.28 -7.17 -2.69
CA ALA A 137 -16.46 -6.99 -3.89
C ALA A 137 -15.43 -5.88 -3.66
N LEU A 138 -14.28 -5.94 -4.34
CA LEU A 138 -13.29 -4.87 -4.40
C LEU A 138 -13.03 -4.47 -5.85
N ALA A 139 -13.03 -3.15 -6.10
CA ALA A 139 -12.41 -2.55 -7.27
C ALA A 139 -11.18 -1.75 -6.82
N LEU A 140 -10.00 -2.12 -7.34
CA LEU A 140 -8.75 -1.42 -7.13
C LEU A 140 -8.39 -0.67 -8.41
N THR A 141 -8.30 0.65 -8.33
CA THR A 141 -8.00 1.51 -9.47
C THR A 141 -6.67 2.21 -9.28
N TYR A 142 -5.81 2.10 -10.28
CA TYR A 142 -4.58 2.89 -10.46
C TYR A 142 -4.84 3.94 -11.53
N SER A 143 -4.74 5.23 -11.20
CA SER A 143 -4.98 6.33 -12.13
C SER A 143 -3.77 7.24 -12.23
N LEU A 144 -3.41 7.63 -13.45
CA LEU A 144 -2.30 8.54 -13.73
C LEU A 144 -2.81 9.88 -14.22
N SER A 145 -2.32 10.97 -13.63
CA SER A 145 -2.54 12.33 -14.11
C SER A 145 -1.44 13.26 -13.57
N ASN A 146 -0.91 14.12 -14.42
CA ASN A 146 0.03 15.17 -14.05
C ASN A 146 1.23 14.71 -13.18
N GLY A 147 1.83 13.57 -13.53
CA GLY A 147 2.97 13.04 -12.77
C GLY A 147 2.62 12.47 -11.39
N THR A 148 1.36 12.16 -11.16
CA THR A 148 0.84 11.60 -9.92
C THR A 148 0.09 10.29 -10.20
N LEU A 149 0.37 9.29 -9.40
CA LEU A 149 -0.40 8.05 -9.30
C LEU A 149 -1.40 8.18 -8.14
N LYS A 150 -2.69 8.03 -8.44
CA LYS A 150 -3.74 7.87 -7.43
C LYS A 150 -4.14 6.41 -7.35
N VAL A 151 -4.14 5.85 -6.15
CA VAL A 151 -4.63 4.50 -5.85
C VAL A 151 -5.97 4.62 -5.15
N THR A 152 -6.99 3.95 -5.67
CA THR A 152 -8.35 3.99 -5.11
C THR A 152 -8.85 2.59 -4.83
N PHE A 153 -9.27 2.37 -3.60
CA PHE A 153 -9.97 1.17 -3.15
C PHE A 153 -11.47 1.48 -3.10
N ARG A 154 -12.29 0.64 -3.72
CA ARG A 154 -13.74 0.72 -3.63
C ARG A 154 -14.29 -0.66 -3.28
N PHE A 155 -14.74 -0.80 -2.04
CA PHE A 155 -15.41 -2.00 -1.54
C PHE A 155 -16.92 -1.84 -1.66
N GLU A 156 -17.61 -2.90 -2.06
CA GLU A 156 -19.06 -2.96 -2.18
C GLU A 156 -19.57 -4.13 -1.34
N ASN A 157 -20.28 -3.83 -0.28
CA ASN A 157 -20.97 -4.84 0.51
C ASN A 157 -22.28 -5.24 -0.20
N ARG A 158 -22.40 -6.50 -0.57
CA ARG A 158 -23.58 -7.03 -1.26
C ARG A 158 -24.51 -7.80 -0.32
N GLU A 159 -24.26 -7.78 0.99
CA GLU A 159 -25.16 -8.35 1.98
C GLU A 159 -26.32 -7.38 2.25
N PRO A 160 -27.61 -7.83 2.10
CA PRO A 160 -28.74 -6.92 2.23
C PRO A 160 -29.09 -6.55 3.68
N GLY A 161 -28.63 -7.32 4.66
CA GLY A 161 -29.02 -7.14 6.06
C GLY A 161 -27.88 -7.01 7.05
N LEU A 162 -26.61 -7.05 6.58
CA LEU A 162 -25.46 -7.13 7.46
C LEU A 162 -24.34 -6.19 7.01
N SER A 163 -23.80 -5.38 7.94
CA SER A 163 -22.58 -4.63 7.70
C SER A 163 -21.39 -5.58 7.52
N ALA A 164 -20.44 -5.25 6.69
CA ALA A 164 -19.17 -5.96 6.54
C ALA A 164 -18.03 -5.13 7.12
N HIS A 165 -16.93 -5.78 7.51
CA HIS A 165 -15.77 -5.11 8.11
C HIS A 165 -14.52 -5.49 7.35
N VAL A 166 -13.75 -4.50 6.89
CA VAL A 166 -12.50 -4.70 6.16
C VAL A 166 -11.39 -3.82 6.73
N SER A 167 -10.15 -4.28 6.62
CA SER A 167 -8.98 -3.43 6.75
C SER A 167 -8.04 -3.67 5.57
N PHE A 168 -7.41 -2.62 5.07
CA PHE A 168 -6.68 -2.67 3.80
C PHE A 168 -5.63 -1.58 3.70
N GLY A 169 -4.75 -1.71 2.73
CA GLY A 169 -3.70 -0.76 2.43
C GLY A 169 -2.84 -1.19 1.26
N LEU A 170 -1.79 -0.44 1.02
CA LEU A 170 -0.75 -0.79 0.05
C LEU A 170 0.62 -0.76 0.75
N HIS A 171 1.52 -1.66 0.35
CA HIS A 171 2.82 -1.84 0.99
C HIS A 171 3.99 -1.44 0.05
N PRO A 172 4.09 -0.17 -0.41
CA PRO A 172 5.11 0.23 -1.36
C PRO A 172 6.48 0.33 -0.69
N GLY A 173 7.46 -0.39 -1.23
CA GLY A 173 8.86 -0.29 -0.85
C GLY A 173 9.61 0.63 -1.83
N PHE A 174 9.99 1.82 -1.38
CA PHE A 174 10.69 2.79 -2.22
C PHE A 174 12.19 2.54 -2.20
N ALA A 175 12.77 2.42 -3.40
CA ALA A 175 14.18 2.11 -3.60
C ALA A 175 15.10 3.26 -3.21
N ALA A 176 16.14 2.94 -2.48
CA ALA A 176 17.26 3.84 -2.17
C ALA A 176 18.57 3.30 -2.76
N THR A 177 19.59 4.12 -2.78
CA THR A 177 20.96 3.73 -3.10
C THR A 177 21.54 2.85 -1.98
N SER A 178 21.27 3.25 -0.74
CA SER A 178 21.57 2.47 0.47
C SER A 178 20.49 2.76 1.54
N ILE A 179 20.41 1.94 2.58
CA ILE A 179 19.50 2.23 3.69
C ILE A 179 19.94 3.50 4.45
N GLU A 180 21.21 3.85 4.45
CA GLU A 180 21.77 5.02 5.07
C GLU A 180 21.38 6.30 4.33
N SER A 181 21.29 6.26 3.00
CA SER A 181 20.87 7.40 2.18
C SER A 181 19.36 7.64 2.21
N ALA A 182 18.58 6.61 2.53
CA ALA A 182 17.14 6.69 2.60
C ALA A 182 16.67 7.56 3.78
N GLN A 183 15.66 8.38 3.56
CA GLN A 183 14.97 9.17 4.58
C GLN A 183 13.46 9.10 4.40
N VAL A 184 12.73 9.23 5.50
CA VAL A 184 11.30 9.52 5.50
C VAL A 184 11.11 10.86 6.19
N ILE A 185 10.59 11.83 5.46
CA ILE A 185 10.24 13.15 5.99
C ILE A 185 8.77 13.10 6.36
N MET A 186 8.48 13.34 7.62
CA MET A 186 7.13 13.31 8.18
C MET A 186 6.59 14.75 8.34
N PRO A 187 5.30 14.97 8.07
CA PRO A 187 4.69 16.28 8.33
C PRO A 187 4.62 16.57 9.84
N PRO A 188 4.49 17.86 10.24
CA PRO A 188 4.25 18.21 11.62
C PRO A 188 2.87 17.69 12.07
N GLY A 189 2.76 17.34 13.34
CA GLY A 189 1.48 16.85 13.89
C GLY A 189 1.64 16.01 15.13
N LYS A 190 0.50 15.50 15.60
CA LYS A 190 0.43 14.57 16.74
C LYS A 190 0.17 13.16 16.23
N TYR A 191 1.04 12.26 16.64
CA TYR A 191 1.00 10.85 16.28
C TYR A 191 0.83 9.99 17.52
N ILE A 192 0.23 8.81 17.35
CA ILE A 192 0.30 7.75 18.34
C ILE A 192 1.08 6.60 17.72
N ARG A 193 2.21 6.25 18.29
CA ARG A 193 2.93 5.03 17.95
C ARG A 193 2.32 3.87 18.72
N HIS A 194 1.81 2.88 18.00
CA HIS A 194 1.35 1.62 18.59
C HIS A 194 2.52 0.65 18.73
N ILE A 195 2.71 0.09 19.92
CA ILE A 195 3.78 -0.86 20.21
C ILE A 195 3.31 -2.26 19.83
N ALA A 196 4.09 -2.93 18.98
CA ALA A 196 3.72 -4.22 18.41
C ALA A 196 4.91 -5.21 18.42
N PRO A 197 5.32 -5.73 19.59
CA PRO A 197 6.33 -6.77 19.65
C PRO A 197 5.82 -8.01 18.90
N ASP A 198 6.73 -8.69 18.18
CA ASP A 198 6.40 -9.85 17.34
C ASP A 198 5.30 -9.58 16.29
N ASN A 199 5.14 -8.32 15.90
CA ASN A 199 4.11 -7.82 14.96
C ASN A 199 2.66 -7.96 15.46
N PHE A 200 2.44 -8.00 16.77
CA PHE A 200 1.10 -7.96 17.40
C PHE A 200 1.04 -6.81 18.41
N LEU A 201 -0.08 -6.07 18.41
CA LEU A 201 -0.27 -4.93 19.30
C LEU A 201 -0.23 -5.37 20.76
N SER A 202 0.64 -4.77 21.58
CA SER A 202 0.66 -4.98 23.02
C SER A 202 -0.51 -4.28 23.75
N GLY A 203 -1.08 -3.26 23.11
CA GLY A 203 -2.01 -2.31 23.72
C GLY A 203 -1.32 -1.06 24.27
N GLU A 204 0.00 -1.06 24.36
CA GLU A 204 0.79 0.12 24.73
C GLU A 204 0.91 1.09 23.55
N THR A 205 0.92 2.38 23.87
CA THR A 205 1.07 3.45 22.89
C THR A 205 2.01 4.53 23.40
N LEU A 206 2.64 5.24 22.45
CA LEU A 206 3.47 6.40 22.73
C LEU A 206 2.94 7.59 21.92
N GLU A 207 2.57 8.67 22.61
CA GLU A 207 2.21 9.93 21.96
C GLU A 207 3.48 10.66 21.51
N ILE A 208 3.46 11.18 20.29
CA ILE A 208 4.57 11.92 19.66
C ILE A 208 4.02 13.24 19.15
N ASP A 209 4.51 14.36 19.71
CA ASP A 209 4.28 15.69 19.17
C ASP A 209 5.50 16.05 18.30
N PHE A 210 5.31 16.14 16.99
CA PHE A 210 6.40 16.24 16.05
C PHE A 210 6.33 17.54 15.23
N ALA A 211 7.44 18.28 15.19
CA ALA A 211 7.53 19.57 14.52
C ALA A 211 7.65 19.46 12.99
N GLY A 212 7.77 18.25 12.46
CA GLY A 212 8.04 18.00 11.04
C GLY A 212 9.53 17.84 10.73
N GLY A 213 9.82 17.12 9.64
CA GLY A 213 11.19 16.87 9.18
C GLY A 213 11.52 15.38 9.06
N PRO A 214 12.82 15.02 9.04
CA PRO A 214 13.24 13.63 8.98
C PRO A 214 12.70 12.81 10.16
N MET A 215 12.26 11.61 9.88
CA MET A 215 11.74 10.67 10.89
C MET A 215 12.73 10.51 12.04
N PRO A 216 12.31 10.69 13.30
CA PRO A 216 13.19 10.72 14.47
C PRO A 216 13.56 9.33 15.00
N PHE A 217 13.39 8.27 14.21
CA PHE A 217 13.61 6.90 14.62
C PHE A 217 14.91 6.35 14.07
N ASN A 218 15.54 5.44 14.82
CA ASN A 218 16.70 4.71 14.35
C ASN A 218 16.27 3.73 13.24
N LYS A 219 17.00 3.74 12.12
CA LYS A 219 16.75 2.80 11.01
C LYS A 219 16.95 1.34 11.40
N ALA A 220 17.81 1.07 12.37
CA ALA A 220 18.00 -0.27 12.91
C ALA A 220 16.73 -0.88 13.55
N ASP A 221 15.76 -0.03 13.90
CA ASP A 221 14.49 -0.46 14.49
C ASP A 221 13.41 -0.74 13.43
N LEU A 222 13.67 -0.41 12.15
CA LEU A 222 12.70 -0.57 11.07
C LEU A 222 12.17 -1.99 10.85
N PRO A 223 12.96 -3.07 11.08
CA PRO A 223 12.43 -4.44 10.99
C PRO A 223 11.29 -4.71 11.98
N GLY A 224 11.20 -3.96 13.07
CA GLY A 224 10.10 -4.02 14.06
C GLY A 224 8.84 -3.27 13.66
N SER A 225 8.82 -2.60 12.53
CA SER A 225 7.76 -1.72 12.03
C SER A 225 7.40 -0.55 12.97
N PHE A 226 7.22 0.64 12.39
CA PHE A 226 6.62 1.76 13.11
C PHE A 226 5.17 1.91 12.67
N LEU A 227 4.24 1.60 13.58
CA LEU A 227 2.80 1.71 13.37
C LEU A 227 2.32 3.05 13.95
N LEU A 228 2.07 4.02 13.10
CA LEU A 228 1.72 5.39 13.48
C LEU A 228 0.26 5.68 13.17
N GLU A 229 -0.52 6.07 14.18
CA GLU A 229 -1.84 6.68 14.01
C GLU A 229 -1.67 8.18 13.80
N LEU A 230 -2.34 8.72 12.79
CA LEU A 230 -2.33 10.14 12.44
C LEU A 230 -3.41 10.87 13.26
N LYS A 231 -3.12 11.20 14.52
CA LYS A 231 -4.10 11.75 15.47
C LYS A 231 -4.57 13.17 15.13
N LYS A 232 -3.59 14.06 14.86
CA LYS A 232 -3.78 15.45 14.43
C LYS A 232 -2.66 15.80 13.46
N VAL A 233 -2.83 15.41 12.22
CA VAL A 233 -1.94 15.72 11.11
C VAL A 233 -2.81 16.34 10.03
N ASP A 234 -2.81 17.68 9.96
CA ASP A 234 -3.70 18.42 9.08
C ASP A 234 -3.45 18.14 7.61
N LEU A 235 -2.19 18.00 7.24
CA LEU A 235 -1.76 17.69 5.89
C LEU A 235 -0.82 16.48 5.90
N PRO A 236 -1.32 15.25 5.75
CA PRO A 236 -0.52 14.02 5.86
C PRO A 236 0.32 13.76 4.60
N LEU A 237 1.22 14.69 4.30
CA LEU A 237 2.21 14.61 3.24
C LEU A 237 3.51 14.04 3.77
N PHE A 238 3.76 12.76 3.49
CA PHE A 238 5.04 12.12 3.77
C PHE A 238 5.92 12.21 2.53
N THR A 239 7.23 12.29 2.72
CA THR A 239 8.18 12.20 1.60
C THR A 239 9.22 11.14 1.91
N PHE A 240 9.32 10.14 1.03
CA PHE A 240 10.50 9.30 0.95
C PHE A 240 11.55 10.04 0.12
N ALA A 241 12.81 10.06 0.57
CA ALA A 241 13.92 10.67 -0.15
C ALA A 241 15.15 9.76 -0.10
N ASP A 242 15.82 9.60 -1.24
CA ASP A 242 17.16 9.01 -1.35
C ASP A 242 18.17 10.11 -1.65
N ARG A 243 18.97 10.48 -0.65
CA ARG A 243 19.91 11.61 -0.72
C ARG A 243 20.99 11.43 -1.77
N ASP A 244 21.39 10.19 -2.04
CA ASP A 244 22.51 9.91 -2.94
C ASP A 244 22.07 9.95 -4.40
N SER A 245 20.85 9.48 -4.73
CA SER A 245 20.33 9.52 -6.10
C SER A 245 19.45 10.75 -6.40
N GLY A 246 19.06 11.51 -5.38
CA GLY A 246 18.11 12.60 -5.51
C GLY A 246 16.67 12.16 -5.81
N ARG A 247 16.34 10.87 -5.72
CA ARG A 247 14.96 10.40 -5.88
C ARG A 247 14.11 10.81 -4.68
N GLU A 248 12.94 11.35 -4.95
CA GLU A 248 11.96 11.70 -3.95
C GLU A 248 10.59 11.15 -4.32
N VAL A 249 9.81 10.75 -3.33
CA VAL A 249 8.42 10.31 -3.54
C VAL A 249 7.54 11.00 -2.50
N MET A 250 6.69 11.91 -2.96
CA MET A 250 5.69 12.55 -2.12
C MET A 250 4.45 11.66 -2.03
N LEU A 251 3.99 11.44 -0.81
CA LEU A 251 2.88 10.54 -0.47
C LEU A 251 1.83 11.35 0.26
N ASN A 252 0.65 11.53 -0.35
CA ASN A 252 -0.48 12.15 0.32
C ASN A 252 -1.43 11.07 0.83
N PHE A 253 -1.50 10.93 2.14
CA PHE A 253 -2.31 9.93 2.84
C PHE A 253 -3.62 10.51 3.41
N SER A 254 -4.15 11.57 2.79
CA SER A 254 -5.42 12.16 3.22
C SER A 254 -6.51 11.08 3.34
N GLY A 255 -7.03 10.91 4.56
CA GLY A 255 -8.06 9.92 4.88
C GLY A 255 -7.54 8.53 5.29
N ALA A 256 -6.23 8.24 5.23
CA ALA A 256 -5.66 7.08 5.89
C ALA A 256 -5.43 7.38 7.37
N PRO A 257 -5.99 6.59 8.30
CA PRO A 257 -5.82 6.84 9.73
C PRO A 257 -4.45 6.40 10.26
N TYR A 258 -3.76 5.51 9.54
CA TYR A 258 -2.49 4.94 9.97
C TYR A 258 -1.46 4.96 8.85
N VAL A 259 -0.20 5.04 9.26
CA VAL A 259 0.97 4.84 8.39
C VAL A 259 1.88 3.80 9.04
N THR A 260 2.29 2.81 8.25
CA THR A 260 3.34 1.87 8.66
C THR A 260 4.63 2.24 7.96
N ILE A 261 5.75 2.29 8.70
CA ILE A 261 7.09 2.48 8.15
C ILE A 261 7.90 1.25 8.49
N TRP A 262 8.47 0.60 7.46
CA TRP A 262 9.18 -0.66 7.61
C TRP A 262 10.32 -0.82 6.59
N SER A 263 11.34 -1.56 6.97
CA SER A 263 12.37 -2.10 6.10
C SER A 263 12.99 -3.33 6.75
N ASN A 264 13.49 -4.25 5.94
CA ASN A 264 14.28 -5.39 6.43
C ASN A 264 15.79 -5.10 6.45
N GLY A 265 16.22 -3.86 6.29
CA GLY A 265 17.62 -3.44 6.22
C GLY A 265 18.21 -3.42 4.81
N GLN A 266 17.47 -3.86 3.79
CA GLN A 266 17.86 -3.69 2.40
C GLN A 266 17.68 -2.22 1.95
N PRO A 267 18.19 -1.80 0.76
CA PRO A 267 18.17 -0.43 0.32
C PRO A 267 16.77 0.04 -0.13
N PHE A 268 15.80 -0.04 0.79
CA PHE A 268 14.46 0.50 0.61
C PHE A 268 13.80 0.83 1.95
N ILE A 269 12.81 1.68 1.92
CA ILE A 269 11.87 1.88 3.03
C ILE A 269 10.44 1.80 2.50
N CYS A 270 9.60 1.02 3.20
CA CYS A 270 8.17 1.02 2.98
C CYS A 270 7.53 2.17 3.75
N VAL A 271 6.61 2.90 3.08
CA VAL A 271 5.77 3.92 3.70
C VAL A 271 4.35 3.63 3.27
N GLU A 272 3.59 3.04 4.17
CA GLU A 272 2.35 2.32 3.86
C GLU A 272 1.13 3.07 4.38
N PRO A 273 0.20 3.51 3.51
CA PRO A 273 -1.11 3.96 3.95
C PRO A 273 -1.94 2.76 4.41
N CYS A 274 -2.45 2.82 5.63
CA CYS A 274 -3.18 1.72 6.25
C CYS A 274 -4.54 2.18 6.80
N TRP A 275 -5.58 1.40 6.48
CA TRP A 275 -6.91 1.48 7.10
C TRP A 275 -7.11 0.26 7.98
N GLY A 276 -6.33 0.20 9.06
CA GLY A 276 -6.29 -0.87 10.05
C GLY A 276 -4.89 -1.15 10.56
N LEU A 277 -4.81 -1.96 11.60
CA LEU A 277 -3.58 -2.38 12.27
C LEU A 277 -3.59 -3.91 12.50
N PRO A 278 -2.46 -4.53 12.88
CA PRO A 278 -2.41 -5.96 13.20
C PRO A 278 -3.32 -6.33 14.40
N ASP A 279 -3.48 -7.61 14.63
CA ASP A 279 -4.13 -8.12 15.84
C ASP A 279 -3.37 -7.71 17.10
N HIS A 280 -4.07 -7.76 18.23
CA HIS A 280 -3.45 -7.66 19.54
C HIS A 280 -2.81 -9.00 19.95
N GLN A 281 -1.87 -8.95 20.87
CA GLN A 281 -1.28 -10.14 21.51
C GLN A 281 -2.36 -11.01 22.14
N VAL A 282 -3.38 -10.38 22.75
CA VAL A 282 -4.63 -11.03 23.13
C VAL A 282 -5.63 -10.78 22.00
N GLN A 283 -5.97 -11.84 21.28
CA GLN A 283 -6.83 -11.76 20.12
C GLN A 283 -8.20 -11.17 20.46
N ARG A 284 -8.67 -10.26 19.61
CA ARG A 284 -10.02 -9.68 19.65
C ARG A 284 -10.88 -10.28 18.53
N PRO A 285 -12.22 -10.16 18.63
CA PRO A 285 -13.10 -10.47 17.49
C PRO A 285 -12.64 -9.73 16.23
N PHE A 286 -12.80 -10.36 15.06
CA PHE A 286 -12.31 -9.81 13.79
C PHE A 286 -12.79 -8.37 13.54
N GLU A 287 -14.08 -8.11 13.73
CA GLU A 287 -14.71 -6.80 13.56
C GLU A 287 -14.24 -5.74 14.58
N SER A 288 -13.65 -6.19 15.68
CA SER A 288 -13.14 -5.32 16.75
C SER A 288 -11.64 -5.04 16.65
N LYS A 289 -10.97 -5.52 15.60
CA LYS A 289 -9.57 -5.17 15.34
C LYS A 289 -9.44 -3.67 15.13
N LEU A 290 -8.35 -3.11 15.63
CA LEU A 290 -8.13 -1.66 15.57
C LEU A 290 -8.09 -1.16 14.12
N GLY A 291 -8.90 -0.14 13.83
CA GLY A 291 -8.96 0.50 12.53
C GLY A 291 -9.79 -0.23 11.47
N MET A 292 -10.51 -1.30 11.82
CA MET A 292 -11.45 -1.93 10.88
C MET A 292 -12.46 -0.91 10.36
N GLN A 293 -12.71 -0.95 9.07
CA GLN A 293 -13.66 -0.09 8.37
C GLN A 293 -14.97 -0.85 8.18
N GLU A 294 -16.06 -0.28 8.66
CA GLU A 294 -17.40 -0.82 8.46
C GLU A 294 -17.99 -0.39 7.12
N ILE A 295 -18.63 -1.32 6.43
CA ILE A 295 -19.38 -1.09 5.19
C ILE A 295 -20.83 -1.48 5.45
N PRO A 296 -21.77 -0.53 5.47
CA PRO A 296 -23.19 -0.80 5.72
C PRO A 296 -23.76 -1.85 4.74
N PRO A 297 -24.91 -2.45 5.06
CA PRO A 297 -25.62 -3.33 4.13
C PRO A 297 -25.86 -2.63 2.79
N LEU A 298 -25.54 -3.30 1.67
CA LEU A 298 -25.61 -2.77 0.31
C LEU A 298 -24.85 -1.46 0.10
N GLY A 299 -23.99 -1.10 1.05
CA GLY A 299 -23.18 0.12 1.03
C GLY A 299 -21.88 -0.01 0.27
N THR A 300 -21.23 1.14 0.12
CA THR A 300 -19.93 1.26 -0.54
C THR A 300 -18.97 2.05 0.35
N LEU A 301 -17.71 1.57 0.43
CA LEU A 301 -16.60 2.28 1.06
C LEU A 301 -15.57 2.63 0.00
N THR A 302 -15.23 3.91 -0.16
CA THR A 302 -14.17 4.36 -1.07
C THR A 302 -13.09 5.09 -0.30
N ARG A 303 -11.83 4.71 -0.53
CA ARG A 303 -10.64 5.35 0.04
C ARG A 303 -9.58 5.49 -1.03
N SER A 304 -8.77 6.53 -0.94
CA SER A 304 -7.67 6.75 -1.90
C SER A 304 -6.51 7.49 -1.26
N PHE A 305 -5.35 7.38 -1.89
CA PHE A 305 -4.15 8.15 -1.60
C PHE A 305 -3.38 8.40 -2.89
N THR A 306 -2.35 9.25 -2.84
CA THR A 306 -1.54 9.54 -4.02
C THR A 306 -0.05 9.34 -3.78
N ILE A 307 0.65 8.98 -4.85
CA ILE A 307 2.11 8.82 -4.93
C ILE A 307 2.60 9.72 -6.06
N ALA A 308 3.47 10.66 -5.75
CA ALA A 308 4.07 11.57 -6.74
C ALA A 308 5.59 11.43 -6.71
N PRO A 309 6.17 10.54 -7.55
CA PRO A 309 7.61 10.37 -7.64
C PRO A 309 8.23 11.55 -8.38
N GLY A 310 9.44 11.93 -7.97
CA GLY A 310 10.19 13.04 -8.53
C GLY A 310 11.68 12.94 -8.25
N PHE A 311 12.37 14.03 -8.57
CA PHE A 311 13.79 14.19 -8.26
C PHE A 311 13.98 15.52 -7.55
N SER A 312 14.75 15.54 -6.47
CA SER A 312 15.17 16.80 -5.83
C SER A 312 15.94 17.64 -6.84
N VAL A 313 15.68 18.95 -6.82
CA VAL A 313 16.52 19.89 -7.52
C VAL A 313 17.85 19.91 -6.76
N GLN A 314 18.91 19.36 -7.36
CA GLN A 314 20.23 19.52 -6.79
C GLN A 314 20.50 21.04 -6.74
N ALA A 315 20.71 21.55 -5.52
CA ALA A 315 21.26 22.89 -5.37
C ALA A 315 22.63 22.89 -6.03
N GLY A 316 22.73 23.56 -7.19
CA GLY A 316 23.98 23.74 -7.94
C GLY A 316 24.98 24.57 -7.18
#